data_621bbac1c61aabd767f68a35873ff1c0
#
_entry.id   621bbac1c61aabd767f68a35873ff1c0
#
_cell.length_a   1.000
_cell.length_b   1.000
_cell.length_c   1.000
_cell.angle_alpha   90.00
_cell.angle_beta   90.00
_cell.angle_gamma   90.00
#
_symmetry.space_group_name_H-M   'P 1'
#
loop_
_entity.id
_entity.type
_entity.pdbx_description
1 polymer ?
#
loop_
_entity_poly.entity_id
_entity_poly.type
_entity_poly.pdbx_seq_one_letter_code
_entity_poly.pdbx_strand_id
1 'polypeptide(L)'
;VKTLPSLDPGFIPFGVWPKAYLKDADRPFKIAVERDHGKITVYETRLRGEAFAAANIRFAERRVKMLLWSAGGFRIYLQGDDTIAAQIRDAYRPGGAREFDAGFEFDMFERPLEVIICSEDDFPTANALPIRVGGHTNGCRIGFDAGGSDRNVSAVIAGKTVYSEEVVWHPKTSADPQYQFDGSVTAFKTAASKMPRVDGIGVSSAGTFVGNAPMVSSLFIKVPRERREEVKTIYDRAAKEIGDVPIVVANDGDVTALAGYMSLGTGCGM
;
A
#
# COMPACT_ATOMS: atom_id res chain seq x y z
N VAL A 1 -9.44 -21.42 20.20
CA VAL A 1 -10.44 -21.13 19.17
C VAL A 1 -11.71 -21.89 19.50
N LYS A 2 -12.86 -21.24 19.57
CA LYS A 2 -14.15 -21.89 19.92
C LYS A 2 -14.67 -22.81 18.81
N THR A 3 -14.33 -22.51 17.57
CA THR A 3 -14.70 -23.29 16.40
C THR A 3 -13.42 -23.58 15.58
N LEU A 4 -13.15 -24.84 15.33
CA LEU A 4 -12.02 -25.25 14.50
C LEU A 4 -12.43 -25.17 13.03
N PRO A 5 -11.62 -24.57 12.14
CA PRO A 5 -11.89 -24.58 10.71
C PRO A 5 -11.84 -26.02 10.18
N SER A 6 -12.84 -26.42 9.40
CA SER A 6 -12.90 -27.79 8.85
C SER A 6 -11.77 -28.09 7.86
N LEU A 7 -11.32 -27.07 7.10
CA LEU A 7 -10.25 -27.21 6.10
C LEU A 7 -8.83 -27.10 6.68
N ASP A 8 -8.69 -26.49 7.86
CA ASP A 8 -7.41 -26.38 8.57
C ASP A 8 -7.66 -26.36 10.08
N PRO A 9 -7.84 -27.52 10.71
CA PRO A 9 -8.08 -27.62 12.15
C PRO A 9 -6.95 -27.06 13.03
N GLY A 10 -5.75 -26.94 12.48
CA GLY A 10 -4.59 -26.34 13.14
C GLY A 10 -4.50 -24.82 13.01
N PHE A 11 -5.40 -24.18 12.24
CA PHE A 11 -5.36 -22.75 12.02
C PHE A 11 -5.63 -21.97 13.31
N ILE A 12 -4.73 -21.06 13.62
CA ILE A 12 -4.88 -20.10 14.70
C ILE A 12 -4.82 -18.69 14.10
N PRO A 13 -5.90 -17.89 14.22
CA PRO A 13 -5.89 -16.51 13.72
C PRO A 13 -4.68 -15.73 14.28
N PHE A 14 -4.04 -14.96 13.41
CA PHE A 14 -2.82 -14.22 13.77
C PHE A 14 -3.03 -13.30 14.99
N GLY A 15 -4.22 -12.73 15.20
CA GLY A 15 -4.52 -11.91 16.37
C GLY A 15 -4.59 -12.70 17.70
N VAL A 16 -4.82 -14.01 17.67
CA VAL A 16 -4.96 -14.83 18.87
C VAL A 16 -3.60 -15.33 19.38
N TRP A 17 -2.77 -15.88 18.48
CA TRP A 17 -1.46 -16.42 18.86
C TRP A 17 -0.49 -15.37 19.43
N PRO A 18 -0.31 -14.19 18.84
CA PRO A 18 0.54 -13.16 19.41
C PRO A 18 0.07 -12.67 20.78
N LYS A 19 -1.22 -12.58 21.02
CA LYS A 19 -1.75 -12.23 22.36
C LYS A 19 -1.34 -13.25 23.42
N ALA A 20 -1.41 -14.54 23.10
CA ALA A 20 -0.96 -15.60 24.00
C ALA A 20 0.55 -15.60 24.19
N TYR A 21 1.31 -15.39 23.10
CA TYR A 21 2.76 -15.30 23.13
C TYR A 21 3.25 -14.16 24.01
N LEU A 22 2.68 -12.96 23.89
CA LEU A 22 3.11 -11.76 24.61
C LEU A 22 2.84 -11.77 26.10
N LYS A 23 2.01 -12.68 26.62
CA LYS A 23 1.73 -12.77 28.06
C LYS A 23 2.99 -13.02 28.90
N ASP A 24 3.92 -13.82 28.36
CA ASP A 24 5.14 -14.21 29.04
C ASP A 24 6.40 -13.64 28.34
N ALA A 25 6.24 -12.59 27.53
CA ALA A 25 7.32 -11.93 26.83
C ALA A 25 7.78 -10.69 27.62
N ASP A 26 9.05 -10.64 27.96
CA ASP A 26 9.66 -9.62 28.81
C ASP A 26 10.88 -8.93 28.21
N ARG A 27 11.56 -9.55 27.22
CA ARG A 27 12.76 -9.04 26.57
C ARG A 27 12.41 -8.00 25.50
N PRO A 28 12.80 -6.73 25.62
CA PRO A 28 12.49 -5.71 24.62
C PRO A 28 13.00 -6.09 23.21
N PHE A 29 12.19 -5.82 22.19
CA PHE A 29 12.54 -5.99 20.81
C PHE A 29 11.87 -4.91 19.98
N LYS A 30 12.64 -4.22 19.14
CA LYS A 30 12.15 -3.13 18.31
C LYS A 30 12.34 -3.45 16.84
N ILE A 31 11.40 -3.06 16.05
CA ILE A 31 11.39 -3.19 14.59
C ILE A 31 11.07 -1.81 14.02
N ALA A 32 11.87 -1.31 13.08
CA ALA A 32 11.51 -0.15 12.31
C ALA A 32 11.61 -0.46 10.83
N VAL A 33 10.74 0.17 10.02
CA VAL A 33 10.73 0.07 8.57
C VAL A 33 10.81 1.47 7.99
N GLU A 34 11.82 1.70 7.14
CA GLU A 34 12.03 2.94 6.40
C GLU A 34 11.54 2.78 4.96
N ARG A 35 10.78 3.77 4.52
CA ARG A 35 10.30 3.87 3.15
C ARG A 35 10.66 5.23 2.52
N ASP A 36 10.06 5.53 1.39
CA ASP A 36 10.23 6.77 0.65
C ASP A 36 10.17 8.04 1.53
N HIS A 37 10.88 9.07 1.11
CA HIS A 37 10.98 10.36 1.83
C HIS A 37 11.48 10.25 3.28
N GLY A 38 12.25 9.20 3.61
CA GLY A 38 12.76 8.98 4.96
C GLY A 38 11.67 8.72 6.02
N LYS A 39 10.49 8.26 5.59
CA LYS A 39 9.40 7.90 6.50
C LYS A 39 9.74 6.62 7.25
N ILE A 40 9.67 6.66 8.57
CA ILE A 40 10.00 5.56 9.45
C ILE A 40 8.80 5.19 10.31
N THR A 41 8.39 3.94 10.22
CA THR A 41 7.37 3.33 11.09
C THR A 41 8.07 2.45 12.11
N VAL A 42 7.79 2.63 13.40
CA VAL A 42 8.37 1.86 14.49
C VAL A 42 7.31 0.98 15.15
N TYR A 43 7.70 -0.25 15.45
CA TYR A 43 6.91 -1.19 16.22
C TYR A 43 7.73 -1.73 17.38
N GLU A 44 7.35 -1.40 18.60
CA GLU A 44 7.95 -1.89 19.82
C GLU A 44 7.20 -3.11 20.34
N THR A 45 7.95 -4.13 20.75
CA THR A 45 7.39 -5.39 21.24
C THR A 45 8.34 -6.06 22.22
N ARG A 46 8.04 -7.29 22.57
CA ARG A 46 8.88 -8.10 23.47
C ARG A 46 8.99 -9.52 22.96
N LEU A 47 10.11 -10.16 23.26
CA LEU A 47 10.39 -11.55 23.02
C LEU A 47 10.31 -12.32 24.35
N ARG A 48 10.05 -13.61 24.27
CA ARG A 48 10.17 -14.51 25.42
C ARG A 48 11.64 -14.86 25.68
N GLY A 49 11.92 -15.48 26.81
CA GLY A 49 13.25 -15.97 27.17
C GLY A 49 13.86 -16.88 26.08
N GLU A 50 15.16 -17.09 26.13
CA GLU A 50 15.94 -17.81 25.10
C GLU A 50 15.46 -19.26 24.86
N ALA A 51 14.92 -19.92 25.87
CA ALA A 51 14.35 -21.26 25.76
C ALA A 51 13.20 -21.35 24.71
N PHE A 52 12.65 -20.22 24.28
CA PHE A 52 11.58 -20.12 23.30
C PHE A 52 12.07 -19.64 21.92
N ALA A 53 13.33 -19.91 21.55
CA ALA A 53 13.98 -19.40 20.34
C ALA A 53 13.13 -19.59 19.06
N ALA A 54 12.57 -20.79 18.84
CA ALA A 54 11.73 -21.05 17.67
C ALA A 54 10.42 -20.22 17.64
N ALA A 55 9.84 -19.96 18.81
CA ALA A 55 8.66 -19.11 18.91
C ALA A 55 9.03 -17.62 18.75
N ASN A 56 10.19 -17.22 19.25
CA ASN A 56 10.69 -15.86 19.14
C ASN A 56 10.96 -15.47 17.68
N ILE A 57 11.68 -16.33 16.92
CA ILE A 57 11.94 -16.04 15.49
C ILE A 57 10.64 -16.01 14.69
N ARG A 58 9.72 -16.95 14.91
CA ARG A 58 8.43 -16.96 14.25
C ARG A 58 7.62 -15.70 14.53
N PHE A 59 7.64 -15.22 15.78
CA PHE A 59 6.95 -14.00 16.19
C PHE A 59 7.56 -12.76 15.53
N ALA A 60 8.88 -12.58 15.65
CA ALA A 60 9.59 -11.43 15.11
C ALA A 60 9.48 -11.35 13.58
N GLU A 61 9.71 -12.46 12.87
CA GLU A 61 9.59 -12.53 11.42
C GLU A 61 8.18 -12.17 10.93
N ARG A 62 7.14 -12.68 11.60
CA ARG A 62 5.75 -12.34 11.28
C ARG A 62 5.43 -10.87 11.52
N ARG A 63 6.05 -10.24 12.53
CA ARG A 63 5.90 -8.80 12.76
C ARG A 63 6.61 -7.98 11.69
N VAL A 64 7.81 -8.36 11.29
CA VAL A 64 8.51 -7.74 10.17
C VAL A 64 7.68 -7.82 8.89
N LYS A 65 7.22 -9.03 8.54
CA LYS A 65 6.37 -9.21 7.37
C LYS A 65 5.09 -8.37 7.44
N MET A 66 4.43 -8.34 8.58
CA MET A 66 3.23 -7.51 8.77
C MET A 66 3.52 -6.03 8.51
N LEU A 67 4.63 -5.50 9.05
CA LEU A 67 5.00 -4.10 8.85
C LEU A 67 5.32 -3.80 7.39
N LEU A 68 6.08 -4.67 6.70
CA LEU A 68 6.37 -4.52 5.28
C LEU A 68 5.08 -4.49 4.44
N TRP A 69 4.16 -5.43 4.67
CA TRP A 69 2.92 -5.49 3.89
C TRP A 69 1.87 -4.45 4.27
N SER A 70 2.03 -3.74 5.40
CA SER A 70 1.11 -2.68 5.82
C SER A 70 1.65 -1.27 5.60
N ALA A 71 2.95 -1.07 5.72
CA ALA A 71 3.59 0.24 5.59
C ALA A 71 4.45 0.36 4.33
N GLY A 72 4.97 -0.76 3.82
CA GLY A 72 5.99 -0.81 2.78
C GLY A 72 7.36 -0.31 3.28
N GLY A 73 8.42 -0.69 2.60
CA GLY A 73 9.75 -0.14 2.88
C GLY A 73 10.89 -0.94 2.29
N PHE A 74 12.03 -0.29 2.17
CA PHE A 74 13.25 -0.86 1.60
C PHE A 74 14.35 -1.07 2.65
N ARG A 75 14.13 -0.66 3.91
CA ARG A 75 15.10 -0.88 5.00
C ARG A 75 14.40 -1.24 6.30
N ILE A 76 14.85 -2.32 6.91
CA ILE A 76 14.36 -2.85 8.17
C ILE A 76 15.46 -2.66 9.22
N TYR A 77 15.13 -2.06 10.34
CA TYR A 77 16.00 -1.94 11.50
C TYR A 77 15.51 -2.86 12.61
N LEU A 78 16.40 -3.64 13.19
CA LEU A 78 16.09 -4.60 14.26
C LEU A 78 17.01 -4.34 15.46
N GLN A 79 16.43 -4.32 16.66
CA GLN A 79 17.15 -4.09 17.92
C GLN A 79 16.59 -4.99 19.02
N GLY A 80 17.49 -5.54 19.87
CA GLY A 80 17.14 -6.29 21.07
C GLY A 80 17.54 -7.78 21.07
N ASP A 81 17.79 -8.39 19.89
CA ASP A 81 18.28 -9.77 19.79
C ASP A 81 18.98 -9.98 18.44
N ASP A 82 20.33 -9.94 18.47
CA ASP A 82 21.14 -10.03 17.25
C ASP A 82 21.02 -11.38 16.54
N THR A 83 20.79 -12.47 17.28
CA THR A 83 20.61 -13.81 16.70
C THR A 83 19.34 -13.88 15.88
N ILE A 84 18.23 -13.37 16.40
CA ILE A 84 16.95 -13.30 15.69
C ILE A 84 17.07 -12.32 14.53
N ALA A 85 17.70 -11.19 14.72
CA ALA A 85 17.90 -10.19 13.66
C ALA A 85 18.73 -10.75 12.50
N ALA A 86 19.79 -11.53 12.77
CA ALA A 86 20.59 -12.21 11.75
C ALA A 86 19.77 -13.25 10.98
N GLN A 87 18.92 -14.04 11.65
CA GLN A 87 18.04 -15.00 10.98
C GLN A 87 17.02 -14.31 10.08
N ILE A 88 16.45 -13.19 10.51
CA ILE A 88 15.54 -12.37 9.69
C ILE A 88 16.29 -11.84 8.48
N ARG A 89 17.49 -11.27 8.65
CA ARG A 89 18.33 -10.80 7.54
C ARG A 89 18.58 -11.90 6.52
N ASP A 90 18.91 -13.10 6.98
CA ASP A 90 19.13 -14.25 6.12
C ASP A 90 17.85 -14.72 5.37
N ALA A 91 16.70 -14.56 6.00
CA ALA A 91 15.42 -14.89 5.35
C ALA A 91 15.10 -13.95 4.17
N TYR A 92 15.46 -12.67 4.26
CA TYR A 92 15.16 -11.66 3.22
C TYR A 92 16.26 -11.51 2.14
N ARG A 93 17.40 -12.19 2.26
CA ARG A 93 18.44 -12.19 1.21
C ARG A 93 18.01 -12.97 -0.04
N PRO A 94 18.70 -12.80 -1.18
CA PRO A 94 18.51 -13.64 -2.35
C PRO A 94 18.66 -15.14 -2.01
N GLY A 95 17.70 -15.97 -2.45
CA GLY A 95 17.60 -17.39 -2.09
C GLY A 95 17.07 -17.67 -0.68
N GLY A 96 16.73 -16.67 0.08
CA GLY A 96 16.14 -16.79 1.42
C GLY A 96 14.64 -17.07 1.38
N ALA A 97 14.08 -17.48 2.53
CA ALA A 97 12.66 -17.85 2.65
C ALA A 97 11.68 -16.68 2.37
N ARG A 98 12.17 -15.45 2.37
CA ARG A 98 11.41 -14.21 2.12
C ARG A 98 11.88 -13.45 0.88
N GLU A 99 12.56 -14.13 -0.04
CA GLU A 99 13.02 -13.53 -1.31
C GLU A 99 11.87 -12.89 -2.10
N PHE A 100 10.69 -13.53 -2.11
CA PHE A 100 9.51 -12.96 -2.76
C PHE A 100 9.11 -11.62 -2.16
N ASP A 101 9.06 -11.53 -0.81
CA ASP A 101 8.71 -10.29 -0.12
C ASP A 101 9.75 -9.19 -0.43
N ALA A 102 11.04 -9.52 -0.41
CA ALA A 102 12.13 -8.60 -0.75
C ALA A 102 12.07 -8.13 -2.22
N GLY A 103 11.73 -9.03 -3.14
CA GLY A 103 11.55 -8.71 -4.56
C GLY A 103 10.36 -7.79 -4.81
N PHE A 104 9.27 -8.00 -4.06
CA PHE A 104 8.10 -7.12 -4.14
C PHE A 104 8.43 -5.70 -3.66
N GLU A 105 9.12 -5.56 -2.51
CA GLU A 105 9.56 -4.25 -2.02
C GLU A 105 10.56 -3.58 -2.97
N PHE A 106 11.42 -4.36 -3.64
CA PHE A 106 12.27 -3.83 -4.70
C PHE A 106 11.45 -3.28 -5.88
N ASP A 107 10.43 -3.99 -6.33
CA ASP A 107 9.53 -3.50 -7.40
C ASP A 107 8.77 -2.24 -6.98
N MET A 108 8.51 -2.08 -5.66
CA MET A 108 7.84 -0.91 -5.09
C MET A 108 8.75 0.32 -4.99
N PHE A 109 9.95 0.15 -4.45
CA PHE A 109 10.81 1.28 -4.08
C PHE A 109 12.03 1.44 -4.99
N GLU A 110 12.26 0.49 -5.91
CA GLU A 110 13.42 0.42 -6.83
C GLU A 110 14.76 0.47 -6.07
N ARG A 111 14.75 -0.07 -4.86
CA ARG A 111 15.90 -0.18 -3.96
C ARG A 111 15.97 -1.58 -3.37
N PRO A 112 17.17 -2.16 -3.23
CA PRO A 112 17.33 -3.42 -2.51
C PRO A 112 16.80 -3.31 -1.08
N LEU A 113 16.12 -4.36 -0.62
CA LEU A 113 15.74 -4.45 0.78
C LEU A 113 16.97 -4.72 1.64
N GLU A 114 17.19 -3.87 2.64
CA GLU A 114 18.28 -3.98 3.60
C GLU A 114 17.73 -4.34 4.98
N VAL A 115 18.43 -5.21 5.71
CA VAL A 115 18.14 -5.49 7.13
C VAL A 115 19.34 -5.09 7.97
N ILE A 116 19.15 -4.10 8.84
CA ILE A 116 20.18 -3.50 9.69
C ILE A 116 19.94 -3.96 11.13
N ILE A 117 20.98 -4.50 11.75
CA ILE A 117 21.01 -4.84 13.17
C ILE A 117 21.58 -3.62 13.90
N CYS A 118 20.81 -3.05 14.80
CA CYS A 118 21.13 -1.79 15.48
C CYS A 118 21.42 -1.99 16.95
N SER A 119 22.31 -1.14 17.49
CA SER A 119 22.36 -0.83 18.92
C SER A 119 21.12 -0.01 19.33
N GLU A 120 20.94 0.21 20.63
CA GLU A 120 19.84 1.04 21.12
C GLU A 120 20.00 2.51 20.68
N ASP A 121 21.24 3.00 20.69
CA ASP A 121 21.55 4.40 20.33
C ASP A 121 21.40 4.68 18.84
N ASP A 122 21.58 3.67 17.98
CA ASP A 122 21.48 3.79 16.52
C ASP A 122 20.07 3.49 15.98
N PHE A 123 19.14 3.10 16.85
CA PHE A 123 17.79 2.74 16.41
C PHE A 123 16.99 3.98 16.01
N PRO A 124 16.36 4.00 14.81
CA PRO A 124 15.74 5.21 14.29
C PRO A 124 14.45 5.58 15.02
N THR A 125 14.16 6.86 15.04
CA THR A 125 12.93 7.42 15.63
C THR A 125 11.80 7.42 14.61
N ALA A 126 10.58 7.07 15.06
CA ALA A 126 9.37 7.14 14.23
C ALA A 126 9.09 8.58 13.78
N ASN A 127 8.81 8.74 12.48
CA ASN A 127 8.44 10.02 11.89
C ASN A 127 7.31 9.89 10.83
N ALA A 128 6.77 8.68 10.64
CA ALA A 128 5.63 8.46 9.76
C ALA A 128 4.37 9.00 10.44
N LEU A 129 3.93 10.19 10.02
CA LEU A 129 2.71 10.81 10.51
C LEU A 129 1.52 10.44 9.62
N PRO A 130 0.32 10.24 10.21
CA PRO A 130 -0.89 10.04 9.44
C PRO A 130 -1.22 11.27 8.61
N ILE A 131 -1.64 11.05 7.37
CA ILE A 131 -2.12 12.10 6.47
C ILE A 131 -3.64 12.12 6.54
N ARG A 132 -4.22 13.31 6.70
CA ARG A 132 -5.67 13.47 6.62
C ARG A 132 -6.12 13.32 5.17
N VAL A 133 -7.09 12.45 4.94
CA VAL A 133 -7.66 12.18 3.62
C VAL A 133 -9.19 12.29 3.66
N GLY A 134 -9.80 12.53 2.50
CA GLY A 134 -11.25 12.65 2.37
C GLY A 134 -11.82 14.01 2.74
N GLY A 135 -13.14 14.14 2.64
CA GLY A 135 -13.89 15.33 3.04
C GLY A 135 -13.86 16.55 2.08
N HIS A 136 -13.03 16.55 1.06
CA HIS A 136 -12.92 17.66 0.11
C HIS A 136 -14.04 17.61 -0.94
N THR A 137 -15.30 17.69 -0.52
CA THR A 137 -16.47 17.59 -1.39
C THR A 137 -16.93 18.91 -2.00
N ASN A 138 -16.33 20.02 -1.59
CA ASN A 138 -16.60 21.35 -2.16
C ASN A 138 -15.98 21.52 -3.55
N GLY A 139 -16.56 22.40 -4.37
CA GLY A 139 -16.08 22.66 -5.73
C GLY A 139 -16.46 21.60 -6.74
N CYS A 140 -15.72 21.54 -7.85
CA CYS A 140 -15.94 20.64 -8.97
C CYS A 140 -14.85 19.57 -9.00
N ARG A 141 -15.22 18.31 -8.81
CA ARG A 141 -14.27 17.19 -8.67
C ARG A 141 -14.53 16.11 -9.70
N ILE A 142 -13.47 15.52 -10.23
CA ILE A 142 -13.54 14.28 -11.01
C ILE A 142 -13.18 13.13 -10.07
N GLY A 143 -14.04 12.11 -10.01
CA GLY A 143 -13.73 10.80 -9.46
C GLY A 143 -13.54 9.82 -10.61
N PHE A 144 -12.42 9.08 -10.61
CA PHE A 144 -12.11 8.08 -11.62
C PHE A 144 -11.70 6.78 -10.96
N ASP A 145 -12.36 5.69 -11.35
CA ASP A 145 -11.99 4.35 -10.93
C ASP A 145 -11.43 3.58 -12.11
N ALA A 146 -10.14 3.27 -12.05
CA ALA A 146 -9.42 2.50 -13.03
C ALA A 146 -9.47 1.01 -12.66
N GLY A 147 -10.56 0.35 -12.99
CA GLY A 147 -10.79 -1.07 -12.74
C GLY A 147 -10.07 -1.98 -13.75
N GLY A 148 -10.17 -3.28 -13.52
CA GLY A 148 -9.49 -4.29 -14.34
C GLY A 148 -10.27 -4.74 -15.56
N SER A 149 -11.58 -4.49 -15.64
CA SER A 149 -12.52 -4.87 -16.70
C SER A 149 -13.33 -3.69 -17.22
N ASP A 150 -13.49 -2.69 -16.40
CA ASP A 150 -14.23 -1.46 -16.67
C ASP A 150 -13.48 -0.27 -16.03
N ARG A 151 -13.82 0.92 -16.48
CA ARG A 151 -13.41 2.19 -15.87
C ARG A 151 -14.66 3.02 -15.62
N ASN A 152 -14.71 3.62 -14.44
CA ASN A 152 -15.82 4.46 -14.04
C ASN A 152 -15.33 5.90 -13.85
N VAL A 153 -16.12 6.86 -14.31
CA VAL A 153 -15.81 8.28 -14.06
C VAL A 153 -17.05 9.00 -13.56
N SER A 154 -16.87 9.93 -12.63
CA SER A 154 -17.93 10.79 -12.12
C SER A 154 -17.51 12.26 -12.12
N ALA A 155 -18.47 13.13 -12.44
CA ALA A 155 -18.40 14.55 -12.24
C ALA A 155 -19.21 14.93 -10.98
N VAL A 156 -18.58 15.60 -10.03
CA VAL A 156 -19.16 15.94 -8.73
C VAL A 156 -19.08 17.47 -8.53
N ILE A 157 -20.21 18.11 -8.25
CA ILE A 157 -20.27 19.54 -7.91
C ILE A 157 -20.82 19.69 -6.50
N ALA A 158 -20.03 20.29 -5.62
CA ALA A 158 -20.39 20.54 -4.21
C ALA A 158 -20.89 19.26 -3.50
N GLY A 159 -20.23 18.12 -3.72
CA GLY A 159 -20.55 16.82 -3.13
C GLY A 159 -21.71 16.08 -3.80
N LYS A 160 -22.31 16.62 -4.86
CA LYS A 160 -23.37 15.95 -5.61
C LYS A 160 -22.86 15.46 -6.95
N THR A 161 -23.07 14.18 -7.25
CA THR A 161 -22.76 13.61 -8.57
C THR A 161 -23.72 14.19 -9.59
N VAL A 162 -23.20 14.86 -10.62
CA VAL A 162 -23.95 15.44 -11.73
C VAL A 162 -23.85 14.62 -13.01
N TYR A 163 -22.86 13.73 -13.06
CA TYR A 163 -22.65 12.79 -14.16
C TYR A 163 -21.87 11.57 -13.67
N SER A 164 -22.18 10.41 -14.24
CA SER A 164 -21.42 9.17 -14.03
C SER A 164 -21.49 8.33 -15.30
N GLU A 165 -20.38 7.68 -15.64
CA GLU A 165 -20.26 6.78 -16.80
C GLU A 165 -19.38 5.59 -16.44
N GLU A 166 -19.79 4.41 -16.91
CA GLU A 166 -19.01 3.18 -16.87
C GLU A 166 -18.69 2.75 -18.30
N VAL A 167 -17.44 2.41 -18.58
CA VAL A 167 -16.97 1.98 -19.90
C VAL A 167 -16.13 0.73 -19.75
N VAL A 168 -16.50 -0.33 -20.45
CA VAL A 168 -15.70 -1.56 -20.54
C VAL A 168 -14.36 -1.24 -21.19
N TRP A 169 -13.27 -1.70 -20.58
CA TRP A 169 -11.92 -1.62 -21.12
C TRP A 169 -11.11 -2.86 -20.72
N HIS A 170 -9.95 -3.06 -21.31
CA HIS A 170 -9.14 -4.25 -21.10
C HIS A 170 -7.66 -3.92 -20.82
N PRO A 171 -7.35 -3.18 -19.74
CA PRO A 171 -6.00 -2.68 -19.49
C PRO A 171 -4.98 -3.81 -19.25
N LYS A 172 -5.42 -4.93 -18.66
CA LYS A 172 -4.58 -6.09 -18.36
C LYS A 172 -4.07 -6.83 -19.60
N THR A 173 -4.64 -6.57 -20.77
CA THR A 173 -4.29 -7.23 -22.02
C THR A 173 -3.40 -6.37 -22.92
N SER A 174 -3.31 -5.07 -22.66
CA SER A 174 -2.47 -4.15 -23.44
C SER A 174 -1.02 -4.14 -22.96
N ALA A 175 -0.10 -4.28 -23.90
CA ALA A 175 1.34 -4.07 -23.67
C ALA A 175 1.74 -2.59 -23.88
N ASP A 176 0.85 -1.77 -24.42
CA ASP A 176 1.08 -0.35 -24.67
C ASP A 176 0.41 0.50 -23.59
N PRO A 177 1.16 1.23 -22.74
CA PRO A 177 0.60 2.09 -21.72
C PRO A 177 -0.20 3.28 -22.29
N GLN A 178 -0.04 3.57 -23.59
CA GLN A 178 -0.87 4.58 -24.24
C GLN A 178 -2.37 4.23 -24.18
N TYR A 179 -2.71 2.95 -24.21
CA TYR A 179 -4.11 2.50 -24.06
C TYR A 179 -4.75 2.96 -22.76
N GLN A 180 -4.04 2.77 -21.62
CA GLN A 180 -4.53 3.22 -20.32
C GLN A 180 -4.52 4.74 -20.20
N PHE A 181 -3.51 5.40 -20.79
CA PHE A 181 -3.45 6.86 -20.86
C PHE A 181 -4.66 7.45 -21.60
N ASP A 182 -4.93 6.99 -22.81
CA ASP A 182 -6.05 7.48 -23.64
C ASP A 182 -7.40 7.22 -22.97
N GLY A 183 -7.54 6.06 -22.33
CA GLY A 183 -8.70 5.72 -21.52
C GLY A 183 -8.95 6.70 -20.37
N SER A 184 -7.89 7.04 -19.64
CA SER A 184 -7.93 8.00 -18.53
C SER A 184 -8.25 9.43 -19.02
N VAL A 185 -7.56 9.89 -20.06
CA VAL A 185 -7.80 11.21 -20.68
C VAL A 185 -9.22 11.35 -21.18
N THR A 186 -9.74 10.31 -21.87
CA THR A 186 -11.12 10.32 -22.35
C THR A 186 -12.11 10.45 -21.19
N ALA A 187 -11.94 9.67 -20.12
CA ALA A 187 -12.78 9.73 -18.94
C ALA A 187 -12.74 11.12 -18.28
N PHE A 188 -11.54 11.68 -18.10
CA PHE A 188 -11.37 12.99 -17.48
C PHE A 188 -12.01 14.09 -18.32
N LYS A 189 -11.81 14.11 -19.64
CA LYS A 189 -12.42 15.08 -20.57
C LYS A 189 -13.95 14.96 -20.56
N THR A 190 -14.48 13.74 -20.54
CA THR A 190 -15.94 13.51 -20.48
C THR A 190 -16.52 14.10 -19.19
N ALA A 191 -15.94 13.80 -18.02
CA ALA A 191 -16.42 14.35 -16.75
C ALA A 191 -16.23 15.88 -16.67
N ALA A 192 -15.10 16.40 -17.13
CA ALA A 192 -14.81 17.83 -17.16
C ALA A 192 -15.86 18.61 -17.99
N SER A 193 -16.32 18.04 -19.11
CA SER A 193 -17.36 18.67 -19.96
C SER A 193 -18.71 18.86 -19.27
N LYS A 194 -18.94 18.23 -18.12
CA LYS A 194 -20.18 18.31 -17.33
C LYS A 194 -20.12 19.33 -16.20
N MET A 195 -19.01 20.03 -16.07
CA MET A 195 -18.74 20.97 -14.97
C MET A 195 -18.20 22.29 -15.53
N PRO A 196 -18.45 23.41 -14.84
CA PRO A 196 -17.94 24.72 -15.28
C PRO A 196 -16.42 24.85 -15.18
N ARG A 197 -15.78 24.03 -14.34
CA ARG A 197 -14.34 23.94 -14.12
C ARG A 197 -13.99 22.62 -13.43
N VAL A 198 -12.72 22.32 -13.29
CA VAL A 198 -12.22 21.18 -12.47
C VAL A 198 -11.28 21.73 -11.39
N ASP A 199 -11.59 21.44 -10.13
CA ASP A 199 -10.81 21.88 -8.96
C ASP A 199 -9.93 20.75 -8.39
N GLY A 200 -10.05 19.54 -8.91
CA GLY A 200 -9.22 18.38 -8.52
C GLY A 200 -9.74 17.07 -9.06
N ILE A 201 -8.84 16.09 -9.14
CA ILE A 201 -9.08 14.75 -9.65
C ILE A 201 -8.69 13.74 -8.56
N GLY A 202 -9.58 12.80 -8.24
CA GLY A 202 -9.29 11.63 -7.43
C GLY A 202 -9.31 10.37 -8.28
N VAL A 203 -8.27 9.55 -8.20
CA VAL A 203 -8.16 8.28 -8.92
C VAL A 203 -8.12 7.13 -7.92
N SER A 204 -9.04 6.19 -8.08
CA SER A 204 -9.02 4.86 -7.50
C SER A 204 -8.43 3.90 -8.52
N SER A 205 -7.42 3.12 -8.15
CA SER A 205 -6.81 2.18 -9.09
C SER A 205 -6.22 0.97 -8.38
N ALA A 206 -6.35 -0.19 -9.01
CA ALA A 206 -5.75 -1.42 -8.48
C ALA A 206 -4.23 -1.35 -8.50
N GLY A 207 -3.59 -1.65 -7.37
CA GLY A 207 -2.14 -1.71 -7.24
C GLY A 207 -1.58 -0.98 -6.04
N THR A 208 -0.28 -0.85 -6.01
CA THR A 208 0.47 -0.12 -4.99
C THR A 208 1.16 1.10 -5.61
N PHE A 209 1.19 2.18 -4.86
CA PHE A 209 1.59 3.49 -5.36
C PHE A 209 2.66 4.13 -4.47
N VAL A 210 3.59 4.87 -5.08
CA VAL A 210 4.46 5.81 -4.40
C VAL A 210 4.10 7.22 -4.91
N GLY A 211 3.47 8.03 -4.06
CA GLY A 211 2.78 9.22 -4.53
C GLY A 211 1.67 8.84 -5.51
N ASN A 212 1.66 9.47 -6.70
CA ASN A 212 0.71 9.13 -7.76
C ASN A 212 1.22 8.06 -8.74
N ALA A 213 2.45 7.57 -8.55
CA ALA A 213 3.08 6.63 -9.45
C ALA A 213 2.62 5.18 -9.20
N PRO A 214 2.00 4.48 -10.16
CA PRO A 214 1.77 3.05 -10.08
C PRO A 214 3.10 2.29 -10.12
N MET A 215 3.46 1.63 -9.02
CA MET A 215 4.69 0.85 -8.93
C MET A 215 4.45 -0.62 -9.26
N VAL A 216 3.47 -1.24 -8.61
CA VAL A 216 3.03 -2.61 -8.90
C VAL A 216 1.52 -2.59 -9.10
N SER A 217 1.06 -2.85 -10.32
CA SER A 217 -0.37 -2.86 -10.65
C SER A 217 -0.69 -3.88 -11.73
N SER A 218 -1.78 -4.62 -11.51
CA SER A 218 -2.28 -5.59 -12.49
C SER A 218 -2.78 -4.95 -13.78
N LEU A 219 -3.11 -3.65 -13.77
CA LEU A 219 -3.56 -2.91 -14.96
C LEU A 219 -2.44 -2.78 -16.02
N PHE A 220 -1.18 -2.85 -15.59
CA PHE A 220 0.01 -2.70 -16.43
C PHE A 220 0.84 -3.98 -16.54
N ILE A 221 0.25 -5.14 -16.20
CA ILE A 221 0.98 -6.42 -16.10
C ILE A 221 1.62 -6.86 -17.43
N LYS A 222 1.09 -6.43 -18.56
CA LYS A 222 1.64 -6.72 -19.90
C LYS A 222 2.60 -5.66 -20.42
N VAL A 223 2.71 -4.51 -19.75
CA VAL A 223 3.63 -3.46 -20.15
C VAL A 223 5.07 -3.90 -19.87
N PRO A 224 5.97 -3.86 -20.88
CA PRO A 224 7.37 -4.23 -20.70
C PRO A 224 8.06 -3.37 -19.64
N ARG A 225 9.07 -3.96 -18.96
CA ARG A 225 9.83 -3.25 -17.90
C ARG A 225 10.51 -1.97 -18.39
N GLU A 226 10.93 -1.95 -19.65
CA GLU A 226 11.60 -0.81 -20.29
C GLU A 226 10.68 0.41 -20.41
N ARG A 227 9.35 0.21 -20.35
CA ARG A 227 8.34 1.26 -20.43
C ARG A 227 7.71 1.63 -19.09
N ARG A 228 8.23 1.14 -17.98
CA ARG A 228 7.69 1.43 -16.62
C ARG A 228 7.70 2.93 -16.31
N GLU A 229 8.65 3.69 -16.78
CA GLU A 229 8.70 5.14 -16.57
C GLU A 229 7.48 5.86 -17.17
N GLU A 230 6.96 5.36 -18.28
CA GLU A 230 5.73 5.89 -18.88
C GLU A 230 4.50 5.61 -17.98
N VAL A 231 4.49 4.43 -17.34
CA VAL A 231 3.41 4.03 -16.42
C VAL A 231 3.42 4.90 -15.16
N LYS A 232 4.57 5.16 -14.57
CA LYS A 232 4.70 5.93 -13.32
C LYS A 232 4.08 7.33 -13.41
N THR A 233 4.08 7.93 -14.58
CA THR A 233 3.59 9.30 -14.79
C THR A 233 2.21 9.35 -15.45
N ILE A 234 1.56 8.21 -15.65
CA ILE A 234 0.38 8.10 -16.53
C ILE A 234 -0.80 8.96 -16.05
N TYR A 235 -1.11 8.94 -14.76
CA TYR A 235 -2.22 9.70 -14.20
C TYR A 235 -1.91 11.20 -14.12
N ASP A 236 -0.68 11.56 -13.75
CA ASP A 236 -0.25 12.97 -13.73
C ASP A 236 -0.27 13.58 -15.14
N ARG A 237 0.17 12.83 -16.15
CA ARG A 237 0.11 13.25 -17.56
C ARG A 237 -1.34 13.38 -18.01
N ALA A 238 -2.21 12.42 -17.66
CA ALA A 238 -3.62 12.50 -18.02
C ALA A 238 -4.33 13.70 -17.38
N ALA A 239 -3.99 14.06 -16.14
CA ALA A 239 -4.51 15.24 -15.48
C ALA A 239 -4.10 16.54 -16.18
N LYS A 240 -2.85 16.64 -16.68
CA LYS A 240 -2.36 17.80 -17.45
C LYS A 240 -3.15 18.06 -18.72
N GLU A 241 -3.79 17.04 -19.30
CA GLU A 241 -4.69 17.21 -20.45
C GLU A 241 -5.98 17.97 -20.10
N ILE A 242 -6.31 18.06 -18.81
CA ILE A 242 -7.45 18.86 -18.31
C ILE A 242 -7.00 20.28 -17.95
N GLY A 243 -5.79 20.40 -17.42
CA GLY A 243 -5.20 21.66 -16.98
C GLY A 243 -4.25 21.45 -15.79
N ASP A 244 -3.82 22.53 -15.17
CA ASP A 244 -3.01 22.49 -13.95
C ASP A 244 -3.91 22.26 -12.72
N VAL A 245 -4.44 21.05 -12.61
CA VAL A 245 -5.36 20.66 -11.53
C VAL A 245 -4.70 19.63 -10.62
N PRO A 246 -4.88 19.72 -9.29
CA PRO A 246 -4.35 18.73 -8.36
C PRO A 246 -4.98 17.36 -8.61
N ILE A 247 -4.14 16.33 -8.56
CA ILE A 247 -4.56 14.93 -8.67
C ILE A 247 -4.01 14.12 -7.50
N VAL A 248 -4.80 13.17 -7.01
CA VAL A 248 -4.40 12.18 -6.02
C VAL A 248 -4.80 10.79 -6.53
N VAL A 249 -3.86 9.88 -6.50
CA VAL A 249 -4.07 8.47 -6.85
C VAL A 249 -3.95 7.62 -5.59
N ALA A 250 -4.89 6.70 -5.38
CA ALA A 250 -4.86 5.78 -4.26
C ALA A 250 -5.29 4.37 -4.68
N ASN A 251 -4.92 3.39 -3.86
CA ASN A 251 -5.38 2.01 -4.05
C ASN A 251 -6.91 1.93 -3.93
N ASP A 252 -7.53 1.08 -4.74
CA ASP A 252 -8.98 0.87 -4.78
C ASP A 252 -9.57 0.37 -3.44
N GLY A 253 -8.84 -0.47 -2.71
CA GLY A 253 -9.22 -0.89 -1.37
C GLY A 253 -9.19 0.27 -0.36
N ASP A 254 -8.16 1.13 -0.41
CA ASP A 254 -8.06 2.31 0.45
C ASP A 254 -9.20 3.31 0.16
N VAL A 255 -9.52 3.53 -1.12
CA VAL A 255 -10.61 4.42 -1.54
C VAL A 255 -11.96 3.85 -1.08
N THR A 256 -12.18 2.53 -1.19
CA THR A 256 -13.39 1.87 -0.70
C THR A 256 -13.53 2.00 0.82
N ALA A 257 -12.43 1.79 1.57
CA ALA A 257 -12.42 1.96 3.02
C ALA A 257 -12.73 3.42 3.43
N LEU A 258 -12.14 4.39 2.71
CA LEU A 258 -12.40 5.81 2.92
C LEU A 258 -13.87 6.18 2.63
N ALA A 259 -14.42 5.69 1.53
CA ALA A 259 -15.81 5.90 1.16
C ALA A 259 -16.77 5.31 2.22
N GLY A 260 -16.48 4.11 2.71
CA GLY A 260 -17.22 3.49 3.82
C GLY A 260 -17.16 4.33 5.09
N TYR A 261 -15.98 4.78 5.49
CA TYR A 261 -15.79 5.67 6.64
C TYR A 261 -16.62 6.96 6.51
N MET A 262 -16.53 7.64 5.35
CA MET A 262 -17.23 8.91 5.11
C MET A 262 -18.76 8.74 5.06
N SER A 263 -19.25 7.62 4.48
CA SER A 263 -20.68 7.37 4.30
C SER A 263 -21.38 6.85 5.56
N LEU A 264 -20.72 5.98 6.32
CA LEU A 264 -21.30 5.34 7.48
C LEU A 264 -21.14 6.14 8.78
N GLY A 265 -20.16 7.05 8.84
CA GLY A 265 -19.88 7.87 10.02
C GLY A 265 -19.49 7.07 11.26
N THR A 266 -19.09 5.80 11.09
CA THR A 266 -18.81 4.87 12.19
C THR A 266 -17.38 5.00 12.74
N GLY A 267 -16.51 5.72 12.05
CA GLY A 267 -15.09 5.79 12.38
C GLY A 267 -14.32 4.48 12.12
N CYS A 268 -14.95 3.51 11.45
CA CYS A 268 -14.33 2.25 11.08
C CYS A 268 -14.03 2.24 9.58
N GLY A 269 -12.75 2.11 9.22
CA GLY A 269 -12.31 1.68 7.90
C GLY A 269 -12.28 0.14 7.83
N MET A 270 -12.33 -0.39 6.62
CA MET A 270 -12.13 -1.84 6.38
C MET A 270 -10.64 -2.18 6.36
#